data_ee69194dce0692741ab2f715864b43a3
#
_entry.id   ee69194dce0692741ab2f715864b43a3
#
_cell.length_a   1.000
_cell.length_b   1.000
_cell.length_c   1.000
_cell.angle_alpha   90.00
_cell.angle_beta   90.00
_cell.angle_gamma   90.00
#
_symmetry.space_group_name_H-M   'P 1'
#
loop_
_entity.id
_entity.type
_entity.pdbx_description
1 polymer ?
#
loop_
_entity_poly.entity_id
_entity_poly.type
_entity_poly.pdbx_seq_one_letter_code
_entity_poly.pdbx_strand_id
1 'polypeptide(L)'
;FAPLYPGDENYGWPHLRFGTTEANQENPYMMIQKGYLERTRYSTTNRAEYIHNLSSLVKGLELRGSVAVSQAGYYTTGFTTNPFKYSLLNYDFETGKHRLQDLSPFGASYALSIDPTAKASTTETRVTYEARALHTAAWKEHQTSLTGVFQAQDYTFTPVSNVLTGMPQRNMMFSMRGTYGFKDRYFVEASFGYNASERFAKSNRWGLFPAGGLAYVISSEPF
;
A
#
# COMPACT_ATOMS: atom_id res chain seq x y z
N PHE A 1 21.23 6.21 35.12
CA PHE A 1 21.80 4.93 34.67
C PHE A 1 21.09 3.81 35.41
N ALA A 2 20.37 2.96 34.69
CA ALA A 2 19.76 1.78 35.28
C ALA A 2 20.77 0.62 35.20
N PRO A 3 21.22 0.08 36.33
CA PRO A 3 22.28 -0.91 36.35
C PRO A 3 21.79 -2.27 35.84
N LEU A 4 22.70 -3.04 35.26
CA LEU A 4 22.56 -4.46 34.99
C LEU A 4 23.32 -5.22 36.08
N TYR A 5 22.63 -6.12 36.76
CA TYR A 5 23.27 -6.98 37.73
C TYR A 5 23.61 -8.33 37.10
N PRO A 6 24.82 -8.84 37.27
CA PRO A 6 25.18 -10.16 36.77
C PRO A 6 24.31 -11.25 37.39
N GLY A 7 24.12 -12.33 36.66
CA GLY A 7 23.55 -13.54 37.25
C GLY A 7 24.41 -14.05 38.38
N ASP A 8 23.80 -14.34 39.53
CA ASP A 8 24.44 -14.85 40.71
C ASP A 8 23.88 -16.24 41.04
N GLU A 9 24.70 -17.19 41.41
CA GLU A 9 24.31 -18.56 41.80
C GLU A 9 23.28 -18.58 42.93
N ASN A 10 23.29 -17.55 43.80
CA ASN A 10 22.34 -17.43 44.91
C ASN A 10 20.91 -17.16 44.48
N TYR A 11 20.67 -16.86 43.23
CA TYR A 11 19.32 -16.55 42.70
C TYR A 11 18.83 -17.55 41.65
N GLY A 12 19.53 -18.64 41.42
CA GLY A 12 19.06 -19.84 40.71
C GLY A 12 18.92 -19.76 39.21
N TRP A 13 19.17 -18.61 38.55
CA TRP A 13 19.01 -18.43 37.11
C TRP A 13 20.16 -17.66 36.47
N PRO A 14 20.79 -18.14 35.42
CA PRO A 14 21.95 -17.51 34.76
C PRO A 14 21.52 -16.39 33.80
N HIS A 15 20.66 -15.47 34.22
CA HIS A 15 20.20 -14.39 33.36
C HIS A 15 20.57 -13.02 33.91
N LEU A 16 20.73 -12.05 33.05
CA LEU A 16 20.94 -10.65 33.42
C LEU A 16 19.72 -10.11 34.18
N ARG A 17 19.99 -9.43 35.30
CA ARG A 17 18.96 -8.80 36.11
C ARG A 17 18.89 -7.33 35.82
N PHE A 18 17.75 -6.89 35.30
CA PHE A 18 17.53 -5.49 34.97
C PHE A 18 17.26 -4.68 36.24
N GLY A 19 18.17 -3.77 36.51
CA GLY A 19 18.03 -2.86 37.65
C GLY A 19 17.01 -1.77 37.37
N THR A 20 16.22 -1.43 38.38
CA THR A 20 15.29 -0.31 38.38
C THR A 20 15.26 0.29 39.81
N THR A 21 14.96 1.57 39.94
CA THR A 21 14.75 2.23 41.21
C THR A 21 13.32 2.10 41.71
N GLU A 22 12.38 1.97 40.81
CA GLU A 22 10.96 1.84 41.07
C GLU A 22 10.31 0.83 40.10
N ALA A 23 9.23 0.17 40.54
CA ALA A 23 8.54 -0.84 39.77
C ALA A 23 8.04 -0.32 38.41
N ASN A 24 7.72 0.97 38.31
CA ASN A 24 7.20 1.62 37.11
C ASN A 24 8.28 2.18 36.17
N GLN A 25 9.53 2.19 36.58
CA GLN A 25 10.64 2.60 35.72
C GLN A 25 11.11 1.46 34.89
N GLU A 26 11.36 1.74 33.60
CA GLU A 26 11.89 0.75 32.67
C GLU A 26 13.38 0.97 32.41
N ASN A 27 14.14 -0.09 32.56
CA ASN A 27 15.55 -0.09 32.22
C ASN A 27 15.72 0.00 30.71
N PRO A 28 16.46 0.99 30.14
CA PRO A 28 16.63 1.14 28.70
C PRO A 28 17.19 -0.12 28.01
N TYR A 29 18.07 -0.84 28.71
CA TYR A 29 18.64 -2.09 28.18
C TYR A 29 17.59 -3.21 28.09
N MET A 30 16.70 -3.26 29.08
CA MET A 30 15.55 -4.18 29.06
C MET A 30 14.60 -3.85 27.90
N MET A 31 14.37 -2.56 27.64
CA MET A 31 13.48 -2.12 26.55
C MET A 31 13.94 -2.61 25.17
N ILE A 32 15.25 -2.63 24.92
CA ILE A 32 15.81 -3.13 23.65
C ILE A 32 15.59 -4.65 23.50
N GLN A 33 15.54 -5.37 24.62
CA GLN A 33 15.41 -6.84 24.65
C GLN A 33 13.98 -7.32 24.92
N LYS A 34 13.06 -6.40 25.20
CA LYS A 34 11.68 -6.72 25.62
C LYS A 34 10.87 -7.48 24.55
N GLY A 35 11.22 -7.32 23.30
CA GLY A 35 10.54 -7.97 22.22
C GLY A 35 10.76 -7.30 20.86
N TYR A 36 9.97 -7.70 19.88
CA TYR A 36 10.06 -7.16 18.53
C TYR A 36 8.70 -7.20 17.81
N LEU A 37 8.61 -6.45 16.74
CA LEU A 37 7.46 -6.46 15.83
C LEU A 37 7.84 -7.17 14.54
N GLU A 38 7.06 -8.16 14.17
CA GLU A 38 7.13 -8.80 12.86
C GLU A 38 6.03 -8.23 11.97
N ARG A 39 6.41 -7.71 10.81
CA ARG A 39 5.47 -7.17 9.84
C ARG A 39 5.64 -7.87 8.50
N THR A 40 4.59 -8.57 8.10
CA THR A 40 4.52 -9.19 6.78
C THR A 40 3.66 -8.32 5.86
N ARG A 41 4.21 -7.99 4.68
CA ARG A 41 3.48 -7.28 3.62
C ARG A 41 3.22 -8.23 2.47
N TYR A 42 2.07 -8.09 1.87
CA TYR A 42 1.71 -8.82 0.66
C TYR A 42 1.12 -7.88 -0.38
N SER A 43 1.30 -8.23 -1.65
CA SER A 43 0.66 -7.54 -2.77
C SER A 43 0.43 -8.56 -3.87
N THR A 44 -0.79 -8.61 -4.38
CA THR A 44 -1.17 -9.45 -5.52
C THR A 44 -1.94 -8.61 -6.52
N THR A 45 -1.74 -8.87 -7.81
CA THR A 45 -2.54 -8.30 -8.89
C THR A 45 -2.87 -9.40 -9.88
N ASN A 46 -4.15 -9.62 -10.09
CA ASN A 46 -4.68 -10.55 -11.07
C ASN A 46 -5.40 -9.75 -12.14
N ARG A 47 -5.08 -10.00 -13.40
CA ARG A 47 -5.74 -9.36 -14.55
C ARG A 47 -6.18 -10.44 -15.54
N ALA A 48 -7.44 -10.37 -15.94
CA ALA A 48 -7.98 -11.09 -17.08
C ALA A 48 -8.25 -10.09 -18.19
N GLU A 49 -7.84 -10.41 -19.41
CA GLU A 49 -8.05 -9.58 -20.58
C GLU A 49 -8.61 -10.43 -21.72
N TYR A 50 -9.59 -9.88 -22.40
CA TYR A 50 -10.18 -10.46 -23.62
C TYR A 50 -10.00 -9.48 -24.76
N ILE A 51 -9.46 -9.95 -25.87
CA ILE A 51 -9.23 -9.17 -27.10
C ILE A 51 -10.04 -9.81 -28.20
N HIS A 52 -10.84 -8.99 -28.88
CA HIS A 52 -11.67 -9.41 -30.00
C HIS A 52 -11.42 -8.54 -31.22
N ASN A 53 -10.89 -9.16 -32.27
CA ASN A 53 -10.71 -8.50 -33.56
C ASN A 53 -11.99 -8.56 -34.35
N LEU A 54 -12.59 -7.41 -34.64
CA LEU A 54 -13.83 -7.25 -35.37
C LEU A 54 -13.60 -6.79 -36.82
N SER A 55 -12.41 -7.00 -37.38
CA SER A 55 -12.06 -6.58 -38.74
C SER A 55 -12.93 -7.24 -39.83
N SER A 56 -13.63 -8.33 -39.50
CA SER A 56 -14.63 -8.95 -40.38
C SER A 56 -15.90 -8.11 -40.51
N LEU A 57 -16.25 -7.30 -39.50
CA LEU A 57 -17.40 -6.39 -39.53
C LEU A 57 -16.99 -4.99 -39.99
N VAL A 58 -15.93 -4.46 -39.35
CA VAL A 58 -15.37 -3.14 -39.65
C VAL A 58 -13.86 -3.29 -39.71
N LYS A 59 -13.27 -3.11 -40.89
CA LYS A 59 -11.82 -3.25 -41.10
C LYS A 59 -11.03 -2.36 -40.12
N GLY A 60 -10.14 -2.97 -39.38
CA GLY A 60 -9.26 -2.27 -38.40
C GLY A 60 -9.93 -1.97 -37.06
N LEU A 61 -11.10 -2.60 -36.75
CA LEU A 61 -11.74 -2.49 -35.43
C LEU A 61 -11.31 -3.63 -34.51
N GLU A 62 -10.87 -3.26 -33.33
CA GLU A 62 -10.52 -4.16 -32.23
C GLU A 62 -11.19 -3.71 -30.94
N LEU A 63 -11.75 -4.66 -30.21
CA LEU A 63 -12.30 -4.44 -28.87
C LEU A 63 -11.45 -5.20 -27.84
N ARG A 64 -11.22 -4.54 -26.72
CA ARG A 64 -10.56 -5.16 -25.55
C ARG A 64 -11.42 -4.94 -24.32
N GLY A 65 -11.55 -5.96 -23.50
CA GLY A 65 -12.16 -5.88 -22.19
C GLY A 65 -11.21 -6.46 -21.15
N SER A 66 -11.03 -5.81 -20.01
CA SER A 66 -10.23 -6.38 -18.94
C SER A 66 -10.84 -6.11 -17.57
N VAL A 67 -10.57 -7.03 -16.67
CA VAL A 67 -10.87 -6.91 -15.24
C VAL A 67 -9.56 -7.17 -14.49
N ALA A 68 -9.20 -6.25 -13.61
CA ALA A 68 -8.04 -6.40 -12.74
C ALA A 68 -8.47 -6.28 -11.28
N VAL A 69 -7.99 -7.21 -10.45
CA VAL A 69 -8.17 -7.18 -9.00
C VAL A 69 -6.78 -7.10 -8.37
N SER A 70 -6.50 -5.97 -7.73
CA SER A 70 -5.27 -5.74 -6.97
C SER A 70 -5.60 -5.73 -5.49
N GLN A 71 -4.85 -6.49 -4.72
CA GLN A 71 -4.96 -6.54 -3.28
C GLN A 71 -3.59 -6.37 -2.66
N ALA A 72 -3.47 -5.44 -1.72
CA ALA A 72 -2.25 -5.21 -0.98
C ALA A 72 -2.57 -4.99 0.50
N GLY A 73 -1.62 -5.33 1.36
CA GLY A 73 -1.81 -5.11 2.77
C GLY A 73 -0.62 -5.54 3.60
N TYR A 74 -0.79 -5.43 4.90
CA TYR A 74 0.16 -5.99 5.86
C TYR A 74 -0.58 -6.47 7.11
N TYR A 75 0.06 -7.38 7.81
CA TYR A 75 -0.27 -7.71 9.19
C TYR A 75 0.99 -7.63 10.05
N THR A 76 0.80 -7.19 11.28
CA THR A 76 1.86 -7.06 12.27
C THR A 76 1.52 -7.96 13.45
N THR A 77 2.52 -8.70 13.92
CA THR A 77 2.46 -9.47 15.17
C THR A 77 3.55 -8.94 16.09
N GLY A 78 3.18 -8.52 17.29
CA GLY A 78 4.11 -8.16 18.34
C GLY A 78 4.48 -9.38 19.16
N PHE A 79 5.76 -9.47 19.48
CA PHE A 79 6.29 -10.43 20.46
C PHE A 79 6.86 -9.65 21.61
N THR A 80 6.57 -10.04 22.83
CA THR A 80 7.03 -9.38 24.04
C THR A 80 7.42 -10.39 25.10
N THR A 81 8.31 -9.97 25.98
CA THR A 81 8.62 -10.66 27.24
C THR A 81 8.15 -9.80 28.40
N ASN A 82 7.94 -10.40 29.55
CA ASN A 82 7.66 -9.72 30.80
C ASN A 82 8.83 -9.93 31.76
N PRO A 83 9.96 -9.23 31.58
CA PRO A 83 11.20 -9.54 32.25
C PRO A 83 11.19 -9.22 33.73
N PHE A 84 12.03 -9.92 34.49
CA PHE A 84 12.25 -9.69 35.91
C PHE A 84 12.94 -8.34 36.14
N LYS A 85 12.53 -7.63 37.20
CA LYS A 85 13.06 -6.32 37.59
C LYS A 85 13.56 -6.37 39.02
N TYR A 86 14.71 -5.76 39.27
CA TYR A 86 15.37 -5.78 40.58
C TYR A 86 15.78 -4.38 40.98
N SER A 87 15.71 -4.09 42.31
CA SER A 87 16.25 -2.90 42.93
C SER A 87 17.41 -3.29 43.84
N LEU A 88 18.46 -2.48 43.89
CA LEU A 88 19.58 -2.69 44.80
C LEU A 88 19.19 -2.25 46.22
N LEU A 89 19.20 -3.18 47.16
CA LEU A 89 19.03 -2.91 48.56
C LEU A 89 20.34 -2.54 49.22
N ASN A 90 21.40 -3.33 48.98
CA ASN A 90 22.72 -3.12 49.55
C ASN A 90 23.79 -3.77 48.67
N TYR A 91 25.00 -3.27 48.79
CA TYR A 91 26.21 -3.86 48.23
C TYR A 91 27.19 -4.18 49.32
N ASP A 92 27.61 -5.43 49.43
CA ASP A 92 28.61 -5.89 50.37
C ASP A 92 29.98 -5.72 49.72
N PHE A 93 30.77 -4.79 50.27
CA PHE A 93 32.09 -4.47 49.74
C PHE A 93 33.14 -5.55 50.08
N GLU A 94 32.92 -6.37 51.12
CA GLU A 94 33.85 -7.44 51.51
C GLU A 94 33.69 -8.67 50.60
N THR A 95 32.47 -9.01 50.30
CA THR A 95 32.15 -10.19 49.46
C THR A 95 31.91 -9.87 48.01
N GLY A 96 31.76 -8.60 47.62
CA GLY A 96 31.44 -8.16 46.28
C GLY A 96 30.00 -8.50 45.82
N LYS A 97 29.13 -8.86 46.75
CA LYS A 97 27.78 -9.33 46.46
C LYS A 97 26.74 -8.22 46.52
N HIS A 98 25.80 -8.28 45.57
CA HIS A 98 24.62 -7.41 45.56
C HIS A 98 23.46 -8.09 46.30
N ARG A 99 22.83 -7.36 47.20
CA ARG A 99 21.54 -7.76 47.78
C ARG A 99 20.44 -7.04 47.04
N LEU A 100 19.64 -7.81 46.28
CA LEU A 100 18.60 -7.28 45.40
C LEU A 100 17.21 -7.50 45.98
N GLN A 101 16.33 -6.55 45.78
CA GLN A 101 14.90 -6.67 46.00
C GLN A 101 14.24 -6.99 44.64
N ASP A 102 13.40 -8.02 44.61
CA ASP A 102 12.60 -8.36 43.44
C ASP A 102 11.41 -7.40 43.36
N LEU A 103 11.36 -6.66 42.25
CA LEU A 103 10.26 -5.76 41.87
C LEU A 103 9.52 -6.26 40.64
N SER A 104 9.69 -7.52 40.30
CA SER A 104 9.13 -8.11 39.09
C SER A 104 7.61 -8.08 39.12
N PRO A 105 6.98 -7.81 37.95
CA PRO A 105 5.54 -7.87 37.83
C PRO A 105 5.04 -9.32 37.97
N PHE A 106 3.77 -9.48 38.32
CA PHE A 106 3.14 -10.80 38.33
C PHE A 106 3.25 -11.46 36.95
N GLY A 107 3.66 -12.72 36.91
CA GLY A 107 3.88 -13.45 35.67
C GLY A 107 5.14 -13.05 34.91
N ALA A 108 6.15 -12.51 35.61
CA ALA A 108 7.44 -12.20 35.00
C ALA A 108 8.06 -13.46 34.36
N SER A 109 8.55 -13.30 33.12
CA SER A 109 9.15 -14.38 32.35
C SER A 109 10.00 -13.81 31.22
N TYR A 110 11.10 -14.47 30.88
CA TYR A 110 11.89 -14.18 29.67
C TYR A 110 11.36 -14.93 28.43
N ALA A 111 10.34 -15.79 28.59
CA ALA A 111 9.72 -16.45 27.45
C ALA A 111 8.98 -15.42 26.59
N LEU A 112 9.19 -15.49 25.28
CA LEU A 112 8.46 -14.68 24.32
C LEU A 112 6.99 -15.08 24.31
N SER A 113 6.12 -14.10 24.38
CA SER A 113 4.68 -14.23 24.23
C SER A 113 4.17 -13.29 23.15
N ILE A 114 3.00 -13.56 22.60
CA ILE A 114 2.36 -12.66 21.65
C ILE A 114 1.78 -11.48 22.40
N ASP A 115 2.15 -10.26 21.98
CA ASP A 115 1.55 -9.03 22.46
C ASP A 115 0.19 -8.80 21.80
N PRO A 116 -0.93 -8.95 22.52
CA PRO A 116 -2.26 -8.78 21.95
C PRO A 116 -2.54 -7.32 21.54
N THR A 117 -1.79 -6.34 22.09
CA THR A 117 -1.96 -4.91 21.81
C THR A 117 -1.20 -4.45 20.57
N ALA A 118 -0.16 -5.18 20.18
CA ALA A 118 0.68 -4.87 19.03
C ALA A 118 0.23 -5.57 17.73
N LYS A 119 -1.05 -5.93 17.64
CA LYS A 119 -1.65 -6.48 16.43
C LYS A 119 -2.20 -5.38 15.55
N ALA A 120 -1.75 -5.33 14.31
CA ALA A 120 -2.31 -4.43 13.31
C ALA A 120 -2.41 -5.14 11.96
N SER A 121 -3.47 -4.88 11.23
CA SER A 121 -3.61 -5.36 9.86
C SER A 121 -4.28 -4.30 9.02
N THR A 122 -3.86 -4.20 7.76
CA THR A 122 -4.55 -3.39 6.76
C THR A 122 -4.69 -4.19 5.47
N THR A 123 -5.75 -3.94 4.76
CA THR A 123 -5.96 -4.49 3.42
C THR A 123 -6.55 -3.41 2.54
N GLU A 124 -5.96 -3.24 1.37
CA GLU A 124 -6.45 -2.41 0.29
C GLU A 124 -6.87 -3.31 -0.85
N THR A 125 -8.07 -3.12 -1.35
CA THR A 125 -8.55 -3.86 -2.52
C THR A 125 -8.97 -2.86 -3.58
N ARG A 126 -8.49 -3.06 -4.82
CA ARG A 126 -8.83 -2.27 -5.98
C ARG A 126 -9.31 -3.19 -7.08
N VAL A 127 -10.53 -2.95 -7.53
CA VAL A 127 -11.10 -3.62 -8.69
C VAL A 127 -11.20 -2.60 -9.82
N THR A 128 -10.64 -2.95 -10.97
CA THR A 128 -10.65 -2.09 -12.16
C THR A 128 -11.29 -2.85 -13.32
N TYR A 129 -12.27 -2.24 -13.93
CA TYR A 129 -12.90 -2.68 -15.17
C TYR A 129 -12.48 -1.75 -16.27
N GLU A 130 -12.05 -2.27 -17.41
CA GLU A 130 -11.68 -1.48 -18.58
C GLU A 130 -12.31 -2.09 -19.83
N ALA A 131 -12.90 -1.24 -20.64
CA ALA A 131 -13.32 -1.58 -22.01
C ALA A 131 -12.66 -0.57 -22.96
N ARG A 132 -12.06 -1.08 -24.03
CA ARG A 132 -11.37 -0.27 -25.03
C ARG A 132 -11.84 -0.65 -26.44
N ALA A 133 -12.13 0.34 -27.23
CA ALA A 133 -12.36 0.19 -28.67
C ALA A 133 -11.25 0.92 -29.41
N LEU A 134 -10.61 0.24 -30.35
CA LEU A 134 -9.57 0.79 -31.21
C LEU A 134 -9.99 0.58 -32.66
N HIS A 135 -10.03 1.64 -33.45
CA HIS A 135 -10.22 1.58 -34.88
C HIS A 135 -9.09 2.28 -35.60
N THR A 136 -8.48 1.61 -36.56
CA THR A 136 -7.44 2.19 -37.41
C THR A 136 -7.80 1.95 -38.87
N ALA A 137 -7.67 2.99 -39.67
CA ALA A 137 -7.88 2.88 -41.09
C ALA A 137 -6.85 3.73 -41.87
N ALA A 138 -6.43 3.20 -43.00
CA ALA A 138 -5.55 3.90 -43.92
C ALA A 138 -6.11 3.72 -45.35
N TRP A 139 -6.20 4.82 -46.09
CA TRP A 139 -6.63 4.79 -47.50
C TRP A 139 -5.88 5.88 -48.26
N LYS A 140 -5.24 5.52 -49.35
CA LYS A 140 -4.37 6.39 -50.13
C LYS A 140 -3.37 7.14 -49.21
N GLU A 141 -3.49 8.43 -49.11
CA GLU A 141 -2.61 9.31 -48.33
C GLU A 141 -3.19 9.68 -46.92
N HIS A 142 -4.33 9.04 -46.55
CA HIS A 142 -5.03 9.34 -45.31
C HIS A 142 -4.83 8.22 -44.28
N GLN A 143 -4.62 8.59 -43.06
CA GLN A 143 -4.51 7.69 -41.92
C GLN A 143 -5.40 8.20 -40.79
N THR A 144 -6.16 7.29 -40.17
CA THR A 144 -6.99 7.60 -39.01
C THR A 144 -6.79 6.59 -37.91
N SER A 145 -6.79 7.07 -36.67
CA SER A 145 -6.91 6.22 -35.52
C SER A 145 -7.94 6.81 -34.55
N LEU A 146 -8.83 5.96 -34.08
CA LEU A 146 -9.83 6.33 -33.09
C LEU A 146 -9.72 5.35 -31.92
N THR A 147 -9.54 5.86 -30.71
CA THR A 147 -9.50 5.06 -29.49
C THR A 147 -10.54 5.58 -28.53
N GLY A 148 -11.42 4.70 -28.07
CA GLY A 148 -12.33 4.95 -26.96
C GLY A 148 -11.97 4.06 -25.79
N VAL A 149 -11.96 4.59 -24.57
CA VAL A 149 -11.67 3.86 -23.34
C VAL A 149 -12.74 4.20 -22.31
N PHE A 150 -13.34 3.18 -21.74
CA PHE A 150 -14.15 3.27 -20.53
C PHE A 150 -13.42 2.55 -19.42
N GLN A 151 -13.32 3.17 -18.25
CA GLN A 151 -12.74 2.58 -17.06
C GLN A 151 -13.61 2.88 -15.84
N ALA A 152 -13.85 1.85 -15.04
CA ALA A 152 -14.47 1.99 -13.72
C ALA A 152 -13.56 1.36 -12.67
N GLN A 153 -13.42 2.03 -11.55
CA GLN A 153 -12.58 1.58 -10.45
C GLN A 153 -13.35 1.65 -9.14
N ASP A 154 -13.25 0.59 -8.35
CA ASP A 154 -13.71 0.49 -6.99
C ASP A 154 -12.50 0.26 -6.07
N TYR A 155 -12.34 1.10 -5.06
CA TYR A 155 -11.25 1.00 -4.09
C TYR A 155 -11.82 0.94 -2.69
N THR A 156 -11.41 -0.06 -1.92
CA THR A 156 -11.79 -0.28 -0.53
C THR A 156 -10.55 -0.41 0.35
N PHE A 157 -10.66 0.08 1.57
CA PHE A 157 -9.61 0.01 2.60
C PHE A 157 -10.18 -0.55 3.90
N THR A 158 -9.42 -1.43 4.55
CA THR A 158 -9.78 -2.07 5.83
C THR A 158 -8.54 -2.17 6.73
N PRO A 159 -8.62 -1.94 8.04
CA PRO A 159 -9.80 -1.55 8.82
C PRO A 159 -10.14 -0.06 8.65
N VAL A 160 -11.40 0.26 8.83
CA VAL A 160 -11.90 1.64 8.74
C VAL A 160 -11.99 2.26 10.12
N SER A 161 -11.61 3.53 10.22
CA SER A 161 -11.66 4.28 11.47
C SER A 161 -13.02 4.96 11.70
N ASN A 162 -13.75 5.22 10.63
CA ASN A 162 -15.09 5.84 10.66
C ASN A 162 -15.89 5.49 9.39
N VAL A 163 -17.17 5.83 9.38
CA VAL A 163 -18.09 5.53 8.27
C VAL A 163 -17.61 6.14 6.94
N LEU A 164 -17.08 7.37 6.96
CA LEU A 164 -16.63 8.07 5.75
C LEU A 164 -15.41 7.39 5.11
N THR A 165 -14.45 6.95 5.94
CA THR A 165 -13.27 6.22 5.45
C THR A 165 -13.59 4.79 5.03
N GLY A 166 -14.72 4.25 5.52
CA GLY A 166 -15.21 2.92 5.16
C GLY A 166 -15.98 2.84 3.85
N MET A 167 -16.37 3.98 3.29
CA MET A 167 -17.06 3.98 2.01
C MET A 167 -16.11 3.63 0.87
N PRO A 168 -16.51 2.73 -0.04
CA PRO A 168 -15.75 2.48 -1.26
C PRO A 168 -15.53 3.77 -2.05
N GLN A 169 -14.35 3.97 -2.58
CA GLN A 169 -14.04 5.11 -3.44
C GLN A 169 -14.20 4.67 -4.89
N ARG A 170 -15.23 5.17 -5.54
CA ARG A 170 -15.54 4.83 -6.92
C ARG A 170 -15.21 5.98 -7.86
N ASN A 171 -14.50 5.63 -8.92
CA ASN A 171 -14.18 6.54 -10.00
C ASN A 171 -14.58 5.90 -11.33
N MET A 172 -15.09 6.71 -12.25
CA MET A 172 -15.39 6.31 -13.60
C MET A 172 -14.75 7.29 -14.58
N MET A 173 -14.27 6.78 -15.69
CA MET A 173 -13.66 7.56 -16.75
C MET A 173 -14.14 7.04 -18.09
N PHE A 174 -14.56 7.96 -18.95
CA PHE A 174 -14.68 7.73 -20.37
C PHE A 174 -13.74 8.67 -21.08
N SER A 175 -12.92 8.17 -21.98
CA SER A 175 -12.04 8.99 -22.80
C SER A 175 -12.10 8.55 -24.26
N MET A 176 -11.93 9.52 -25.14
CA MET A 176 -11.86 9.29 -26.57
C MET A 176 -10.74 10.12 -27.18
N ARG A 177 -9.99 9.53 -28.09
CA ARG A 177 -8.90 10.16 -28.83
C ARG A 177 -9.03 9.79 -30.30
N GLY A 178 -9.05 10.80 -31.15
CA GLY A 178 -9.01 10.67 -32.59
C GLY A 178 -7.77 11.33 -33.16
N THR A 179 -7.08 10.65 -34.06
CA THR A 179 -5.97 11.19 -34.81
C THR A 179 -6.23 11.04 -36.30
N TYR A 180 -5.86 12.05 -37.06
CA TYR A 180 -5.93 12.04 -38.53
C TYR A 180 -4.61 12.53 -39.08
N GLY A 181 -4.04 11.77 -40.02
CA GLY A 181 -2.85 12.09 -40.76
C GLY A 181 -3.12 12.19 -42.24
N PHE A 182 -2.50 13.16 -42.90
CA PHE A 182 -2.57 13.35 -44.33
C PHE A 182 -1.18 13.50 -44.96
N LYS A 183 -0.87 12.63 -45.93
CA LYS A 183 0.42 12.57 -46.64
C LYS A 183 1.66 12.41 -45.74
N ASP A 184 1.49 11.84 -44.54
CA ASP A 184 2.53 11.76 -43.53
C ASP A 184 3.18 13.12 -43.18
N ARG A 185 2.45 14.22 -43.40
CA ARG A 185 2.89 15.59 -43.21
C ARG A 185 2.04 16.37 -42.22
N TYR A 186 0.75 16.27 -42.38
CA TYR A 186 -0.22 17.05 -41.60
C TYR A 186 -0.92 16.12 -40.64
N PHE A 187 -0.91 16.46 -39.38
CA PHE A 187 -1.55 15.66 -38.34
C PHE A 187 -2.46 16.54 -37.49
N VAL A 188 -3.65 16.01 -37.24
CA VAL A 188 -4.62 16.61 -36.31
C VAL A 188 -4.97 15.58 -35.26
N GLU A 189 -5.03 16.01 -34.03
CA GLU A 189 -5.45 15.20 -32.91
C GLU A 189 -6.52 15.94 -32.11
N ALA A 190 -7.57 15.22 -31.74
CA ALA A 190 -8.56 15.67 -30.76
C ALA A 190 -8.81 14.59 -29.75
N SER A 191 -8.92 14.97 -28.50
CA SER A 191 -9.23 14.06 -27.42
C SER A 191 -10.10 14.72 -26.35
N PHE A 192 -10.83 13.92 -25.61
CA PHE A 192 -11.50 14.36 -24.40
C PHE A 192 -11.53 13.25 -23.37
N GLY A 193 -11.52 13.66 -22.10
CA GLY A 193 -11.81 12.83 -20.95
C GLY A 193 -13.07 13.30 -20.26
N TYR A 194 -13.94 12.37 -19.87
CA TYR A 194 -15.13 12.64 -19.09
C TYR A 194 -15.06 11.78 -17.82
N ASN A 195 -14.71 12.38 -16.72
CA ASN A 195 -14.35 11.70 -15.49
C ASN A 195 -15.33 11.98 -14.38
N ALA A 196 -15.65 10.95 -13.59
CA ALA A 196 -16.49 11.07 -12.41
C ALA A 196 -15.80 10.52 -11.16
N SER A 197 -16.01 11.18 -10.02
CA SER A 197 -15.57 10.70 -8.73
C SER A 197 -16.66 10.86 -7.67
N GLU A 198 -16.87 9.83 -6.88
CA GLU A 198 -17.83 9.86 -5.76
C GLU A 198 -17.42 10.78 -4.60
N ARG A 199 -16.19 11.30 -4.64
CA ARG A 199 -15.74 12.31 -3.64
C ARG A 199 -16.45 13.65 -3.78
N PHE A 200 -17.08 13.89 -4.93
CA PHE A 200 -17.84 15.12 -5.18
C PHE A 200 -19.33 14.91 -5.01
N ALA A 201 -20.04 15.99 -4.71
CA ALA A 201 -21.51 16.00 -4.67
C ALA A 201 -22.09 15.55 -6.03
N LYS A 202 -23.27 14.92 -6.03
CA LYS A 202 -23.89 14.34 -7.23
C LYS A 202 -23.94 15.28 -8.44
N SER A 203 -24.22 16.58 -8.19
CA SER A 203 -24.27 17.61 -9.24
C SER A 203 -22.93 17.93 -9.88
N ASN A 204 -21.81 17.70 -9.16
CA ASN A 204 -20.47 18.14 -9.58
C ASN A 204 -19.49 16.95 -9.73
N ARG A 205 -20.02 15.73 -9.87
CA ARG A 205 -19.19 14.51 -9.98
C ARG A 205 -18.45 14.40 -11.29
N TRP A 206 -19.01 14.97 -12.36
CA TRP A 206 -18.53 14.82 -13.69
C TRP A 206 -17.76 16.05 -14.16
N GLY A 207 -16.58 15.82 -14.74
CA GLY A 207 -15.77 16.85 -15.35
C GLY A 207 -15.40 16.46 -16.79
N LEU A 208 -15.49 17.41 -17.72
CA LEU A 208 -15.07 17.25 -19.11
C LEU A 208 -13.71 17.94 -19.32
N PHE A 209 -12.78 17.22 -19.96
CA PHE A 209 -11.39 17.67 -20.19
C PHE A 209 -11.05 17.49 -21.67
N PRO A 210 -11.34 18.46 -22.54
CA PRO A 210 -10.98 18.42 -23.93
C PRO A 210 -9.51 18.81 -24.15
N ALA A 211 -8.88 18.21 -25.18
CA ALA A 211 -7.56 18.59 -25.67
C ALA A 211 -7.49 18.44 -27.20
N GLY A 212 -6.64 19.23 -27.85
CA GLY A 212 -6.41 19.17 -29.29
C GLY A 212 -4.98 19.52 -29.63
N GLY A 213 -4.48 19.01 -30.73
CA GLY A 213 -3.14 19.23 -31.22
C GLY A 213 -3.09 19.22 -32.75
N LEU A 214 -2.14 20.00 -33.28
CA LEU A 214 -1.81 20.04 -34.70
C LEU A 214 -0.31 19.81 -34.84
N ALA A 215 0.11 19.04 -35.83
CA ALA A 215 1.50 18.85 -36.15
C ALA A 215 1.74 18.88 -37.67
N TYR A 216 2.90 19.40 -38.07
CA TYR A 216 3.34 19.47 -39.42
C TYR A 216 4.78 19.02 -39.56
N VAL A 217 5.07 18.12 -40.48
CA VAL A 217 6.39 17.56 -40.73
C VAL A 217 7.02 18.27 -41.92
N ILE A 218 7.81 19.27 -41.65
CA ILE A 218 8.46 20.14 -42.69
C ILE A 218 9.44 19.31 -43.54
N SER A 219 10.15 18.37 -42.94
CA SER A 219 11.13 17.50 -43.66
C SER A 219 10.54 16.61 -44.74
N SER A 220 9.22 16.49 -44.76
CA SER A 220 8.48 15.73 -45.81
C SER A 220 8.08 16.58 -46.99
N GLU A 221 8.45 17.84 -47.03
CA GLU A 221 8.21 18.69 -48.23
C GLU A 221 9.26 18.44 -49.31
N PRO A 222 8.88 18.50 -50.59
CA PRO A 222 9.77 18.34 -51.72
C PRO A 222 10.54 19.68 -51.97
N PHE A 223 11.59 19.92 -51.18
CA PHE A 223 12.51 21.03 -51.43
C PHE A 223 13.52 20.69 -52.53
#